data_568bdb6140d4f4e19a56766a2b1e36a6
#
_entry.id   568bdb6140d4f4e19a56766a2b1e36a6
#
_cell.length_a   1.000
_cell.length_b   1.000
_cell.length_c   1.000
_cell.angle_alpha   90.00
_cell.angle_beta   90.00
_cell.angle_gamma   90.00
#
_symmetry.space_group_name_H-M   'P 1'
#
loop_
_entity.id
_entity.type
_entity.pdbx_description
1 polymer ?
#
loop_
_entity_poly.entity_id
_entity_poly.type
_entity_poly.pdbx_seq_one_letter_code
_entity_poly.pdbx_strand_id
1 'polypeptide(L)'
;MEPTDPHEDALAERIMKYASSKGNNLPPFPGDDVESIPSDYEYEEGEEEEEVEEISEMDLLQHLDESMPPILLAQDLFNDDVDSKSFKVLMADNANELFHKGYTILENVIDLSVIQAVREWSTEMFKTGKMDKASGKHNEEEDPFREGNARGDYTIWVSPGSKFLEQSSALNHCVDWFSKQLHEDLIKLIHLHGQAEYQLAYYPPDSSHYERHRDSFPTNDPEDRDQRRVTAIVYFNPEWAQGDGGELRIFDKGMGDEEEKQVDIAPKAGRCVLFLSGVMDHAVLPSFSGRIALTSWYR
;
A
#
# COMPACT_ATOMS: atom_id res chain seq x y z
N MET A 1 31.60 -26.00 -9.24
CA MET A 1 30.90 -24.93 -8.53
C MET A 1 30.13 -24.19 -9.59
N GLU A 2 28.85 -24.40 -9.65
CA GLU A 2 27.95 -23.54 -10.44
C GLU A 2 27.90 -22.16 -9.78
N PRO A 3 27.79 -21.08 -10.52
CA PRO A 3 27.63 -19.76 -9.92
C PRO A 3 26.28 -19.70 -9.19
N THR A 4 26.32 -19.38 -7.89
CA THR A 4 25.11 -19.09 -7.12
C THR A 4 24.35 -17.93 -7.77
N ASP A 5 23.02 -18.02 -7.78
CA ASP A 5 22.17 -16.96 -8.32
C ASP A 5 22.36 -15.69 -7.45
N PRO A 6 22.66 -14.52 -8.01
CA PRO A 6 22.80 -13.27 -7.26
C PRO A 6 21.56 -12.92 -6.41
N HIS A 7 20.38 -13.41 -6.78
CA HIS A 7 19.15 -13.24 -6.00
C HIS A 7 19.13 -14.09 -4.72
N GLU A 8 19.66 -15.32 -4.77
CA GLU A 8 19.74 -16.18 -3.57
C GLU A 8 20.73 -15.61 -2.55
N ASP A 9 21.87 -15.09 -2.99
CA ASP A 9 22.86 -14.47 -2.11
C ASP A 9 22.30 -13.19 -1.44
N ALA A 10 21.55 -12.38 -2.18
CA ALA A 10 20.89 -11.15 -1.64
C ALA A 10 19.79 -11.48 -0.63
N LEU A 11 19.00 -12.51 -0.89
CA LEU A 11 17.95 -12.97 0.04
C LEU A 11 18.56 -13.54 1.33
N ALA A 12 19.58 -14.37 1.21
CA ALA A 12 20.29 -14.92 2.36
C ALA A 12 20.93 -13.85 3.26
N GLU A 13 21.53 -12.80 2.65
CA GLU A 13 22.11 -11.68 3.39
C GLU A 13 21.04 -10.86 4.13
N ARG A 14 19.87 -10.70 3.55
CA ARG A 14 18.72 -10.00 4.16
C ARG A 14 18.11 -10.80 5.29
N ILE A 15 17.95 -12.11 5.15
CA ILE A 15 17.50 -13.02 6.20
C ILE A 15 18.46 -12.95 7.39
N MET A 16 19.76 -12.98 7.14
CA MET A 16 20.79 -12.86 8.18
C MET A 16 20.72 -11.49 8.88
N LYS A 17 20.47 -10.42 8.13
CA LYS A 17 20.32 -9.07 8.67
C LYS A 17 19.05 -8.94 9.51
N TYR A 18 17.94 -9.51 9.05
CA TYR A 18 16.67 -9.55 9.79
C TYR A 18 16.81 -10.38 11.08
N ALA A 19 17.36 -11.58 11.01
CA ALA A 19 17.61 -12.44 12.17
C ALA A 19 18.56 -11.76 13.19
N SER A 20 19.56 -11.04 12.71
CA SER A 20 20.49 -10.26 13.56
C SER A 20 19.82 -9.07 14.23
N SER A 21 18.81 -8.43 13.58
CA SER A 21 18.06 -7.31 14.14
C SER A 21 17.07 -7.71 15.25
N LYS A 22 16.59 -8.97 15.20
CA LYS A 22 15.65 -9.54 16.19
C LYS A 22 16.33 -10.00 17.50
N GLY A 23 17.65 -10.03 17.56
CA GLY A 23 18.38 -10.58 18.71
C GLY A 23 18.06 -12.07 18.89
N ASN A 24 18.32 -12.65 20.06
CA ASN A 24 18.07 -14.07 20.35
C ASN A 24 16.58 -14.43 20.57
N ASN A 25 15.63 -13.62 20.08
CA ASN A 25 14.18 -13.84 20.21
C ASN A 25 13.59 -14.39 18.90
N LEU A 26 14.15 -15.44 18.34
CA LEU A 26 13.44 -16.26 17.38
C LEU A 26 12.31 -17.00 18.12
N PRO A 27 11.09 -17.10 17.55
CA PRO A 27 10.06 -17.94 18.14
C PRO A 27 10.61 -19.38 18.24
N PRO A 28 10.29 -20.13 19.32
CA PRO A 28 10.71 -21.51 19.44
C PRO A 28 10.18 -22.31 18.26
N PHE A 29 11.02 -23.17 17.69
CA PHE A 29 10.59 -24.10 16.66
C PHE A 29 9.39 -24.90 17.16
N PRO A 30 8.41 -25.26 16.31
CA PRO A 30 7.38 -26.22 16.67
C PRO A 30 8.05 -27.56 17.02
N GLY A 31 8.17 -27.85 18.30
CA GLY A 31 8.87 -29.02 18.82
C GLY A 31 9.61 -28.83 20.16
N ASP A 32 9.83 -27.56 20.59
CA ASP A 32 10.59 -27.27 21.83
C ASP A 32 9.72 -27.16 23.10
N ASP A 33 8.53 -27.76 23.14
CA ASP A 33 7.81 -27.97 24.41
C ASP A 33 8.35 -29.19 25.14
N VAL A 34 9.57 -29.09 25.67
CA VAL A 34 10.09 -30.06 26.60
C VAL A 34 9.59 -29.75 28.01
N GLU A 35 8.38 -30.21 28.34
CA GLU A 35 7.99 -30.38 29.74
C GLU A 35 8.94 -31.36 30.41
N SER A 36 9.51 -30.98 31.55
CA SER A 36 10.37 -31.79 32.38
C SER A 36 9.67 -33.09 32.79
N ILE A 37 10.17 -34.23 32.26
CA ILE A 37 9.70 -35.57 32.58
C ILE A 37 10.23 -35.95 33.97
N PRO A 38 9.38 -36.48 34.87
CA PRO A 38 9.83 -37.06 36.15
C PRO A 38 10.63 -38.34 35.92
N SER A 39 11.64 -38.56 36.75
CA SER A 39 12.72 -39.51 36.62
C SER A 39 12.42 -41.00 36.95
N ASP A 40 11.19 -41.49 36.78
CA ASP A 40 10.82 -42.85 37.15
C ASP A 40 10.02 -43.59 36.05
N TYR A 41 10.60 -43.68 34.84
CA TYR A 41 10.09 -44.61 33.84
C TYR A 41 11.22 -45.45 33.26
N GLU A 42 11.07 -46.78 33.40
CA GLU A 42 11.91 -47.79 32.74
C GLU A 42 11.63 -47.74 31.23
N TYR A 43 12.69 -47.57 30.42
CA TYR A 43 12.63 -47.58 28.96
C TYR A 43 12.48 -49.02 28.45
N GLU A 44 11.37 -49.31 27.78
CA GLU A 44 11.35 -50.40 26.79
C GLU A 44 11.94 -49.84 25.48
N GLU A 45 13.05 -50.46 25.03
CA GLU A 45 13.66 -50.16 23.72
C GLU A 45 12.72 -50.60 22.60
N GLY A 46 11.92 -49.66 22.10
CA GLY A 46 11.27 -49.72 20.79
C GLY A 46 11.89 -48.64 19.91
N GLU A 47 12.80 -49.03 19.02
CA GLU A 47 13.34 -48.17 17.99
C GLU A 47 12.22 -47.85 16.99
N GLU A 48 11.42 -46.83 17.22
CA GLU A 48 10.74 -46.08 16.15
C GLU A 48 11.67 -44.89 15.82
N GLU A 49 12.49 -45.06 14.78
CA GLU A 49 13.13 -43.92 14.11
C GLU A 49 12.01 -43.01 13.57
N GLU A 50 11.68 -41.96 14.32
CA GLU A 50 10.94 -40.85 13.70
C GLU A 50 11.83 -40.30 12.59
N GLU A 51 11.42 -40.54 11.32
CA GLU A 51 11.96 -39.85 10.17
C GLU A 51 11.72 -38.35 10.40
N VAL A 52 12.74 -37.66 10.90
CA VAL A 52 12.77 -36.18 10.86
C VAL A 52 12.81 -35.83 9.39
N GLU A 53 11.68 -35.42 8.83
CA GLU A 53 11.64 -34.87 7.48
C GLU A 53 12.64 -33.70 7.45
N GLU A 54 13.76 -33.88 6.76
CA GLU A 54 14.68 -32.77 6.45
C GLU A 54 13.89 -31.76 5.62
N ILE A 55 13.45 -30.68 6.28
CA ILE A 55 12.86 -29.53 5.60
C ILE A 55 13.91 -29.02 4.62
N SER A 56 13.59 -29.02 3.33
CA SER A 56 14.53 -28.54 2.32
C SER A 56 14.86 -27.07 2.58
N GLU A 57 16.10 -26.67 2.25
CA GLU A 57 16.53 -25.27 2.36
C GLU A 57 15.57 -24.33 1.61
N MET A 58 14.97 -24.80 0.51
CA MET A 58 14.01 -24.09 -0.29
C MET A 58 12.67 -23.90 0.43
N ASP A 59 12.17 -24.91 1.14
CA ASP A 59 10.94 -24.82 1.94
C ASP A 59 11.12 -23.88 3.13
N LEU A 60 12.31 -23.89 3.75
CA LEU A 60 12.66 -22.96 4.82
C LEU A 60 12.72 -21.51 4.32
N LEU A 61 13.33 -21.27 3.16
CA LEU A 61 13.41 -19.95 2.54
C LEU A 61 12.03 -19.43 2.15
N GLN A 62 11.18 -20.27 1.58
CA GLN A 62 9.79 -19.91 1.24
C GLN A 62 8.99 -19.55 2.49
N HIS A 63 9.11 -20.33 3.56
CA HIS A 63 8.42 -20.03 4.83
C HIS A 63 8.90 -18.73 5.49
N LEU A 64 10.20 -18.42 5.39
CA LEU A 64 10.76 -17.16 5.87
C LEU A 64 10.28 -15.97 5.04
N ASP A 65 10.14 -16.12 3.71
CA ASP A 65 9.63 -15.07 2.83
C ASP A 65 8.14 -14.78 3.12
N GLU A 66 7.32 -15.81 3.34
CA GLU A 66 5.91 -15.66 3.75
C GLU A 66 5.74 -14.99 5.13
N SER A 67 6.72 -15.13 6.02
CA SER A 67 6.70 -14.50 7.35
C SER A 67 7.29 -13.10 7.39
N MET A 68 7.96 -12.66 6.31
CA MET A 68 8.63 -11.36 6.25
C MET A 68 7.61 -10.21 6.22
N PRO A 69 7.81 -9.15 7.02
CA PRO A 69 6.96 -7.97 6.95
C PRO A 69 6.91 -7.37 5.53
N PRO A 70 5.74 -7.06 4.98
CA PRO A 70 5.60 -6.54 3.62
C PRO A 70 6.47 -5.32 3.29
N ILE A 71 6.77 -4.49 4.28
CA ILE A 71 7.65 -3.33 4.11
C ILE A 71 9.09 -3.73 3.77
N LEU A 72 9.58 -4.84 4.31
CA LEU A 72 10.94 -5.33 4.02
C LEU A 72 11.01 -5.95 2.61
N LEU A 73 9.97 -6.68 2.20
CA LEU A 73 9.87 -7.19 0.83
C LEU A 73 9.87 -6.05 -0.19
N ALA A 74 9.09 -5.00 0.08
CA ALA A 74 8.98 -3.86 -0.83
C ALA A 74 10.27 -3.05 -0.98
N GLN A 75 11.26 -3.20 -0.08
CA GLN A 75 12.54 -2.50 -0.20
C GLN A 75 13.34 -2.92 -1.43
N ASP A 76 13.14 -4.15 -1.94
CA ASP A 76 13.78 -4.62 -3.19
C ASP A 76 13.26 -3.92 -4.44
N LEU A 77 12.11 -3.26 -4.34
CA LEU A 77 11.56 -2.50 -5.45
C LEU A 77 12.22 -1.12 -5.59
N PHE A 78 13.03 -0.68 -4.62
CA PHE A 78 13.68 0.62 -4.67
C PHE A 78 15.00 0.55 -5.44
N ASN A 79 15.30 1.62 -6.16
CA ASN A 79 16.55 1.76 -6.89
C ASN A 79 17.71 2.07 -5.93
N ASP A 80 18.89 1.48 -6.14
CA ASP A 80 20.06 1.64 -5.26
C ASP A 80 20.66 3.04 -5.33
N ASP A 81 20.73 3.65 -6.53
CA ASP A 81 21.41 4.92 -6.79
C ASP A 81 20.43 6.07 -7.02
N VAL A 82 19.77 6.52 -5.94
CA VAL A 82 18.78 7.60 -6.01
C VAL A 82 19.42 8.98 -5.78
N ASP A 83 19.50 9.81 -6.83
CA ASP A 83 19.84 11.23 -6.69
C ASP A 83 18.60 12.07 -6.37
N SER A 84 18.33 12.24 -5.08
CA SER A 84 17.19 13.02 -4.60
C SER A 84 17.22 14.51 -5.01
N LYS A 85 18.40 15.05 -5.40
CA LYS A 85 18.52 16.42 -5.93
C LYS A 85 17.91 16.57 -7.33
N SER A 86 17.68 15.46 -8.03
CA SER A 86 17.04 15.43 -9.34
C SER A 86 15.52 15.39 -9.29
N PHE A 87 14.93 15.28 -8.09
CA PHE A 87 13.48 15.25 -7.92
C PHE A 87 12.84 16.60 -8.25
N LYS A 88 11.62 16.55 -8.81
CA LYS A 88 10.81 17.72 -9.16
C LYS A 88 9.83 18.11 -8.06
N VAL A 89 9.24 17.11 -7.41
CA VAL A 89 8.18 17.26 -6.40
C VAL A 89 8.48 16.54 -5.11
N LEU A 90 9.18 15.42 -5.14
CA LEU A 90 9.62 14.71 -3.93
C LEU A 90 10.84 15.42 -3.31
N MET A 91 10.97 15.31 -1.99
CA MET A 91 12.18 15.64 -1.26
C MET A 91 12.87 14.36 -0.79
N ALA A 92 14.13 14.46 -0.38
CA ALA A 92 14.86 13.31 0.18
C ALA A 92 14.13 12.69 1.38
N ASP A 93 13.50 13.51 2.22
CA ASP A 93 12.73 13.04 3.37
C ASP A 93 11.51 12.24 2.94
N ASN A 94 10.82 12.63 1.86
CA ASN A 94 9.69 11.86 1.34
C ASN A 94 10.12 10.49 0.83
N ALA A 95 11.23 10.41 0.10
CA ALA A 95 11.80 9.15 -0.36
C ALA A 95 12.17 8.24 0.81
N ASN A 96 12.83 8.81 1.83
CA ASN A 96 13.23 8.10 3.04
C ASN A 96 12.02 7.60 3.86
N GLU A 97 10.98 8.42 3.99
CA GLU A 97 9.73 8.00 4.65
C GLU A 97 9.04 6.85 3.89
N LEU A 98 8.95 6.95 2.56
CA LEU A 98 8.34 5.90 1.74
C LEU A 98 9.11 4.58 1.88
N PHE A 99 10.44 4.63 1.89
CA PHE A 99 11.29 3.45 2.06
C PHE A 99 11.16 2.81 3.45
N HIS A 100 11.13 3.59 4.52
CA HIS A 100 11.18 3.06 5.88
C HIS A 100 9.82 2.88 6.55
N LYS A 101 8.83 3.75 6.22
CA LYS A 101 7.48 3.72 6.81
C LYS A 101 6.43 3.17 5.84
N GLY A 102 6.73 3.10 4.54
CA GLY A 102 5.79 2.71 3.51
C GLY A 102 4.81 3.80 3.09
N TYR A 103 4.85 5.00 3.68
CA TYR A 103 4.02 6.13 3.28
C TYR A 103 4.68 7.47 3.58
N THR A 104 4.27 8.52 2.84
CA THR A 104 4.68 9.92 3.03
C THR A 104 3.57 10.88 2.63
N ILE A 105 3.67 12.14 3.07
CA ILE A 105 2.68 13.19 2.81
C ILE A 105 3.38 14.39 2.18
N LEU A 106 2.81 14.86 1.06
CA LEU A 106 3.20 16.11 0.42
C LEU A 106 2.07 17.13 0.62
N GLU A 107 2.44 18.38 0.86
CA GLU A 107 1.48 19.47 1.05
C GLU A 107 1.51 20.45 -0.13
N ASN A 108 0.35 21.04 -0.43
CA ASN A 108 0.23 22.11 -1.41
C ASN A 108 0.73 21.73 -2.82
N VAL A 109 0.49 20.48 -3.26
CA VAL A 109 0.97 19.99 -4.56
C VAL A 109 0.19 20.53 -5.75
N ILE A 110 -1.01 21.08 -5.55
CA ILE A 110 -1.90 21.66 -6.56
C ILE A 110 -2.39 23.02 -6.09
N ASP A 111 -2.46 23.97 -7.00
CA ASP A 111 -2.94 25.34 -6.73
C ASP A 111 -4.41 25.37 -6.31
N LEU A 112 -4.77 26.26 -5.38
CA LEU A 112 -6.11 26.37 -4.82
C LEU A 112 -7.18 26.63 -5.90
N SER A 113 -6.86 27.41 -6.94
CA SER A 113 -7.79 27.66 -8.05
C SER A 113 -8.12 26.39 -8.85
N VAL A 114 -7.14 25.52 -9.05
CA VAL A 114 -7.33 24.22 -9.72
C VAL A 114 -8.15 23.30 -8.82
N ILE A 115 -7.84 23.28 -7.51
CA ILE A 115 -8.57 22.51 -6.50
C ILE A 115 -10.07 22.88 -6.51
N GLN A 116 -10.39 24.19 -6.49
CA GLN A 116 -11.76 24.66 -6.52
C GLN A 116 -12.48 24.24 -7.80
N ALA A 117 -11.83 24.38 -8.94
CA ALA A 117 -12.40 23.99 -10.24
C ALA A 117 -12.66 22.48 -10.34
N VAL A 118 -11.75 21.63 -9.84
CA VAL A 118 -11.97 20.16 -9.78
C VAL A 118 -13.13 19.85 -8.84
N ARG A 119 -13.18 20.49 -7.66
CA ARG A 119 -14.25 20.28 -6.69
C ARG A 119 -15.63 20.64 -7.26
N GLU A 120 -15.77 21.80 -7.88
CA GLU A 120 -17.00 22.26 -8.51
C GLU A 120 -17.44 21.28 -9.62
N TRP A 121 -16.53 20.94 -10.51
CA TRP A 121 -16.81 20.00 -11.60
C TRP A 121 -17.20 18.61 -11.08
N SER A 122 -16.48 18.07 -10.10
CA SER A 122 -16.77 16.75 -9.51
C SER A 122 -18.14 16.73 -8.83
N THR A 123 -18.47 17.81 -8.09
CA THR A 123 -19.77 17.96 -7.44
C THR A 123 -20.91 17.99 -8.45
N GLU A 124 -20.72 18.67 -9.61
CA GLU A 124 -21.70 18.71 -10.68
C GLU A 124 -21.84 17.33 -11.35
N MET A 125 -20.73 16.61 -11.58
CA MET A 125 -20.78 15.23 -12.10
C MET A 125 -21.58 14.30 -11.19
N PHE A 126 -21.36 14.37 -9.88
CA PHE A 126 -22.13 13.61 -8.90
C PHE A 126 -23.63 13.99 -8.93
N LYS A 127 -23.96 15.28 -8.82
CA LYS A 127 -25.36 15.77 -8.81
C LYS A 127 -26.13 15.42 -10.09
N THR A 128 -25.45 15.33 -11.21
CA THR A 128 -26.08 14.99 -12.51
C THR A 128 -26.07 13.50 -12.82
N GLY A 129 -25.65 12.65 -11.86
CA GLY A 129 -25.65 11.19 -12.01
C GLY A 129 -24.66 10.68 -13.06
N LYS A 130 -23.54 11.39 -13.27
CA LYS A 130 -22.50 11.01 -14.23
C LYS A 130 -21.31 10.30 -13.60
N MET A 131 -21.37 10.05 -12.30
CA MET A 131 -20.44 9.21 -11.57
C MET A 131 -21.11 7.86 -11.27
N ASP A 132 -20.38 6.78 -11.45
CA ASP A 132 -20.85 5.43 -11.15
C ASP A 132 -20.68 5.15 -9.66
N LYS A 133 -21.71 4.55 -9.02
CA LYS A 133 -21.56 4.08 -7.64
C LYS A 133 -20.50 3.00 -7.63
N ALA A 134 -19.50 3.18 -6.80
CA ALA A 134 -18.44 2.18 -6.68
C ALA A 134 -19.03 0.88 -6.12
N SER A 135 -18.79 -0.22 -6.82
CA SER A 135 -19.10 -1.56 -6.33
C SER A 135 -17.81 -2.16 -5.78
N GLY A 136 -17.82 -2.51 -4.51
CA GLY A 136 -16.82 -3.42 -3.98
C GLY A 136 -17.08 -4.78 -4.63
N LYS A 137 -16.48 -5.04 -5.80
CA LYS A 137 -16.43 -6.39 -6.35
C LYS A 137 -15.46 -7.21 -5.51
N HIS A 138 -15.93 -7.74 -4.39
CA HIS A 138 -15.46 -9.05 -3.96
C HIS A 138 -16.26 -10.09 -4.76
N ASN A 139 -15.59 -11.10 -5.27
CA ASN A 139 -16.26 -12.26 -5.82
C ASN A 139 -17.22 -12.76 -4.75
N GLU A 140 -18.53 -12.73 -5.02
CA GLU A 140 -19.57 -13.26 -4.12
C GLU A 140 -19.30 -14.74 -3.77
N GLU A 141 -18.42 -15.42 -4.53
CA GLU A 141 -17.97 -16.78 -4.32
C GLU A 141 -16.92 -16.94 -3.21
N GLU A 142 -16.14 -15.88 -2.88
CA GLU A 142 -15.05 -15.98 -1.90
C GLU A 142 -15.44 -15.58 -0.46
N ASP A 143 -16.44 -14.71 -0.29
CA ASP A 143 -16.95 -14.36 1.05
C ASP A 143 -18.44 -13.99 1.00
N PRO A 144 -19.35 -15.00 1.12
CA PRO A 144 -20.79 -14.78 1.09
C PRO A 144 -21.33 -14.03 2.32
N PHE A 145 -20.49 -13.76 3.33
CA PHE A 145 -20.87 -13.03 4.55
C PHE A 145 -20.43 -11.57 4.56
N ARG A 146 -19.70 -11.10 3.54
CA ARG A 146 -19.33 -9.69 3.42
C ARG A 146 -20.52 -8.92 2.85
N GLU A 147 -21.15 -8.11 3.70
CA GLU A 147 -22.23 -7.22 3.29
C GLU A 147 -21.77 -6.31 2.13
N GLY A 148 -22.62 -6.14 1.11
CA GLY A 148 -22.34 -5.41 -0.14
C GLY A 148 -22.12 -3.89 0.00
N ASN A 149 -21.70 -3.40 1.17
CA ASN A 149 -21.50 -2.00 1.51
C ASN A 149 -20.04 -1.65 1.86
N ALA A 150 -19.05 -2.43 1.39
CA ALA A 150 -17.64 -2.18 1.68
C ALA A 150 -17.15 -0.77 1.29
N ARG A 151 -17.85 -0.09 0.36
CA ARG A 151 -17.58 1.30 -0.02
C ARG A 151 -18.86 2.04 -0.43
N GLY A 152 -18.93 3.32 -0.10
CA GLY A 152 -20.11 4.16 -0.34
C GLY A 152 -19.89 5.30 -1.34
N ASP A 153 -18.74 5.38 -1.98
CA ASP A 153 -18.38 6.45 -2.90
C ASP A 153 -18.90 6.27 -4.32
N TYR A 154 -18.79 7.34 -5.09
CA TYR A 154 -19.07 7.40 -6.52
C TYR A 154 -17.79 7.74 -7.28
N THR A 155 -17.55 7.10 -8.42
CA THR A 155 -16.27 7.17 -9.11
C THR A 155 -16.39 7.49 -10.60
N ILE A 156 -15.32 8.10 -11.12
CA ILE A 156 -15.05 8.20 -12.55
C ILE A 156 -13.64 7.66 -12.78
N TRP A 157 -13.51 6.65 -13.62
CA TRP A 157 -12.22 6.24 -14.13
C TRP A 157 -11.77 7.17 -15.25
N VAL A 158 -10.55 7.65 -15.13
CA VAL A 158 -9.96 8.62 -16.05
C VAL A 158 -8.80 7.96 -16.78
N SER A 159 -8.83 8.00 -18.10
CA SER A 159 -7.71 7.55 -18.94
C SER A 159 -7.25 8.69 -19.85
N PRO A 160 -5.99 8.67 -20.31
CA PRO A 160 -5.51 9.64 -21.30
C PRO A 160 -6.45 9.70 -22.50
N GLY A 161 -6.84 10.92 -22.91
CA GLY A 161 -7.80 11.14 -24.01
C GLY A 161 -9.27 10.87 -23.68
N SER A 162 -9.60 10.62 -22.41
CA SER A 162 -11.01 10.47 -22.01
C SER A 162 -11.77 11.79 -22.14
N LYS A 163 -13.08 11.71 -22.48
CA LYS A 163 -13.99 12.87 -22.54
C LYS A 163 -14.00 13.70 -21.25
N PHE A 164 -13.71 13.11 -20.11
CA PHE A 164 -13.71 13.80 -18.82
C PHE A 164 -12.53 14.78 -18.71
N LEU A 165 -11.37 14.47 -19.29
CA LEU A 165 -10.22 15.38 -19.36
C LEU A 165 -10.47 16.53 -20.33
N GLU A 166 -11.19 16.28 -21.43
CA GLU A 166 -11.61 17.32 -22.37
C GLU A 166 -12.62 18.30 -21.73
N GLN A 167 -13.50 17.81 -20.86
CA GLN A 167 -14.51 18.61 -20.17
C GLN A 167 -13.97 19.41 -18.98
N SER A 168 -12.85 18.99 -18.39
CA SER A 168 -12.25 19.65 -17.22
C SER A 168 -10.74 19.83 -17.40
N SER A 169 -10.34 21.03 -17.81
CA SER A 169 -8.92 21.40 -17.89
C SER A 169 -8.22 21.33 -16.53
N ALA A 170 -8.95 21.58 -15.43
CA ALA A 170 -8.42 21.46 -14.08
C ALA A 170 -8.13 20.00 -13.70
N LEU A 171 -9.03 19.06 -14.03
CA LEU A 171 -8.79 17.64 -13.82
C LEU A 171 -7.62 17.15 -14.70
N ASN A 172 -7.57 17.60 -15.96
CA ASN A 172 -6.45 17.28 -16.85
C ASN A 172 -5.11 17.79 -16.30
N HIS A 173 -5.08 18.99 -15.70
CA HIS A 173 -3.88 19.52 -15.03
C HIS A 173 -3.42 18.61 -13.87
N CYS A 174 -4.36 18.09 -13.08
CA CYS A 174 -4.01 17.15 -12.00
C CYS A 174 -3.45 15.83 -12.53
N VAL A 175 -4.06 15.27 -13.59
CA VAL A 175 -3.55 14.05 -14.23
C VAL A 175 -2.17 14.30 -14.86
N ASP A 176 -1.93 15.47 -15.44
CA ASP A 176 -0.61 15.88 -15.96
C ASP A 176 0.43 15.99 -14.83
N TRP A 177 0.05 16.50 -13.66
CA TRP A 177 0.94 16.54 -12.50
C TRP A 177 1.36 15.13 -12.06
N PHE A 178 0.40 14.18 -11.96
CA PHE A 178 0.69 12.79 -11.63
C PHE A 178 1.61 12.13 -12.68
N SER A 179 1.30 12.30 -13.98
CA SER A 179 1.96 11.57 -15.06
C SER A 179 3.31 12.17 -15.49
N LYS A 180 3.52 13.50 -15.30
CA LYS A 180 4.69 14.22 -15.83
C LYS A 180 5.62 14.76 -14.73
N GLN A 181 5.15 14.88 -13.50
CA GLN A 181 5.97 15.40 -12.40
C GLN A 181 6.22 14.32 -11.35
N LEU A 182 5.16 13.80 -10.70
CA LEU A 182 5.32 12.79 -9.68
C LEU A 182 5.87 11.47 -10.25
N HIS A 183 5.35 11.01 -11.38
CA HIS A 183 5.83 9.79 -12.03
C HIS A 183 7.33 9.83 -12.36
N GLU A 184 7.84 10.98 -12.83
CA GLU A 184 9.27 11.14 -13.13
C GLU A 184 10.17 11.03 -11.90
N ASP A 185 9.68 11.39 -10.71
CA ASP A 185 10.41 11.19 -9.47
C ASP A 185 10.29 9.75 -8.98
N LEU A 186 9.09 9.16 -9.09
CA LEU A 186 8.84 7.79 -8.65
C LEU A 186 9.65 6.76 -9.44
N ILE A 187 9.80 6.90 -10.77
CA ILE A 187 10.64 5.98 -11.58
C ILE A 187 12.14 6.06 -11.25
N LYS A 188 12.59 7.15 -10.63
CA LYS A 188 13.96 7.26 -10.12
C LYS A 188 14.11 6.59 -8.75
N LEU A 189 13.02 6.51 -8.01
CA LEU A 189 13.00 6.02 -6.64
C LEU A 189 12.72 4.52 -6.57
N ILE A 190 11.80 4.03 -7.39
CA ILE A 190 11.26 2.67 -7.32
C ILE A 190 11.05 2.11 -8.74
N HIS A 191 11.26 0.82 -8.91
CA HIS A 191 10.98 0.12 -10.17
C HIS A 191 9.49 0.19 -10.50
N LEU A 192 9.13 0.86 -11.60
CA LEU A 192 7.76 1.01 -12.08
C LEU A 192 7.64 0.54 -13.53
N HIS A 193 6.50 -0.02 -13.87
CA HIS A 193 6.16 -0.48 -15.21
C HIS A 193 4.83 0.13 -15.69
N GLY A 194 4.77 0.41 -16.99
CA GLY A 194 3.52 0.78 -17.64
C GLY A 194 2.98 2.17 -17.30
N GLN A 195 1.69 2.35 -17.51
CA GLN A 195 0.99 3.61 -17.30
C GLN A 195 0.22 3.57 -15.98
N ALA A 196 0.12 4.74 -15.33
CA ALA A 196 -0.69 4.89 -14.14
C ALA A 196 -2.20 4.82 -14.48
N GLU A 197 -2.97 4.30 -13.53
CA GLU A 197 -4.43 4.34 -13.53
C GLU A 197 -4.91 5.53 -12.70
N TYR A 198 -6.02 6.17 -13.10
CA TYR A 198 -6.56 7.32 -12.38
C TYR A 198 -8.04 7.13 -12.07
N GLN A 199 -8.43 7.41 -10.83
CA GLN A 199 -9.82 7.36 -10.38
C GLN A 199 -10.15 8.62 -9.57
N LEU A 200 -11.13 9.38 -10.03
CA LEU A 200 -11.74 10.45 -9.25
C LEU A 200 -12.88 9.86 -8.42
N ALA A 201 -12.86 10.09 -7.11
CA ALA A 201 -13.85 9.59 -6.17
C ALA A 201 -14.57 10.75 -5.46
N TYR A 202 -15.88 10.63 -5.31
CA TYR A 202 -16.75 11.51 -4.52
C TYR A 202 -17.42 10.67 -3.42
N TYR A 203 -17.17 11.02 -2.17
CA TYR A 203 -17.83 10.47 -0.99
C TYR A 203 -18.91 11.43 -0.53
N PRO A 204 -20.22 11.09 -0.65
CA PRO A 204 -21.31 11.92 -0.16
C PRO A 204 -21.29 12.06 1.38
N PRO A 205 -21.94 13.13 1.92
CA PRO A 205 -21.97 13.40 3.35
C PRO A 205 -23.02 12.56 4.10
N ASP A 206 -23.12 11.28 3.81
CA ASP A 206 -24.10 10.32 4.33
C ASP A 206 -23.44 9.17 5.09
N SER A 207 -22.27 9.41 5.69
CA SER A 207 -21.40 8.40 6.29
C SER A 207 -20.74 7.50 5.28
N SER A 208 -20.62 7.95 4.02
CA SER A 208 -19.90 7.23 2.97
C SER A 208 -18.46 6.98 3.39
N HIS A 209 -18.00 5.74 3.24
CA HIS A 209 -16.71 5.25 3.71
C HIS A 209 -16.12 4.23 2.73
N TYR A 210 -14.91 3.76 3.01
CA TYR A 210 -14.32 2.60 2.37
C TYR A 210 -13.63 1.76 3.45
N GLU A 211 -14.06 0.51 3.59
CA GLU A 211 -13.52 -0.42 4.58
C GLU A 211 -12.02 -0.66 4.40
N ARG A 212 -11.38 -1.21 5.45
CA ARG A 212 -9.96 -1.55 5.42
C ARG A 212 -9.67 -2.52 4.26
N HIS A 213 -8.70 -2.12 3.44
CA HIS A 213 -8.21 -2.91 2.31
C HIS A 213 -6.76 -2.58 2.00
N ARG A 214 -6.20 -3.32 1.07
CA ARG A 214 -4.89 -3.08 0.47
C ARG A 214 -5.07 -2.99 -1.03
N ASP A 215 -4.34 -2.09 -1.69
CA ASP A 215 -4.51 -1.85 -3.13
C ASP A 215 -3.84 -2.90 -4.02
N SER A 216 -2.92 -3.70 -3.45
CA SER A 216 -2.15 -4.72 -4.15
C SER A 216 -1.65 -5.79 -3.19
N PHE A 217 -1.14 -6.89 -3.73
CA PHE A 217 -0.42 -7.89 -2.93
C PHE A 217 1.04 -7.45 -2.71
N PRO A 218 1.68 -7.85 -1.58
CA PRO A 218 3.10 -7.67 -1.38
C PRO A 218 3.89 -8.37 -2.51
N THR A 219 4.92 -7.70 -3.02
CA THR A 219 5.86 -8.27 -3.97
C THR A 219 7.24 -7.70 -3.72
N ASN A 220 8.27 -8.49 -3.95
CA ASN A 220 9.67 -8.08 -4.00
C ASN A 220 10.26 -8.23 -5.41
N ASP A 221 9.49 -8.74 -6.38
CA ASP A 221 9.92 -8.93 -7.76
C ASP A 221 9.85 -7.62 -8.54
N PRO A 222 11.00 -7.01 -8.94
CA PRO A 222 11.01 -5.81 -9.77
C PRO A 222 10.39 -6.01 -11.15
N GLU A 223 10.32 -7.23 -11.66
CA GLU A 223 9.77 -7.55 -12.99
C GLU A 223 8.25 -7.84 -12.95
N ASP A 224 7.65 -7.97 -11.77
CA ASP A 224 6.20 -8.14 -11.65
C ASP A 224 5.47 -6.88 -12.15
N ARG A 225 4.74 -7.03 -13.27
CA ARG A 225 4.03 -5.94 -13.96
C ARG A 225 2.56 -5.85 -13.60
N ASP A 226 2.04 -6.82 -12.87
CA ASP A 226 0.61 -6.93 -12.58
C ASP A 226 0.25 -6.18 -11.29
N GLN A 227 1.20 -6.04 -10.36
CA GLN A 227 0.98 -5.40 -9.08
C GLN A 227 1.11 -3.88 -9.13
N ARG A 228 0.19 -3.18 -8.43
CA ARG A 228 0.33 -1.77 -8.11
C ARG A 228 1.43 -1.61 -7.05
N ARG A 229 2.39 -0.72 -7.27
CA ARG A 229 3.53 -0.50 -6.38
C ARG A 229 3.36 0.73 -5.52
N VAL A 230 2.88 1.81 -6.11
CA VAL A 230 2.65 3.07 -5.37
C VAL A 230 1.23 3.56 -5.64
N THR A 231 0.53 3.91 -4.56
CA THR A 231 -0.73 4.65 -4.57
C THR A 231 -0.45 6.10 -4.19
N ALA A 232 -0.99 7.03 -4.96
CA ALA A 232 -0.93 8.46 -4.69
C ALA A 232 -2.35 9.05 -4.67
N ILE A 233 -2.72 9.77 -3.62
CA ILE A 233 -4.06 10.34 -3.44
C ILE A 233 -3.96 11.84 -3.22
N VAL A 234 -4.53 12.65 -4.13
CA VAL A 234 -4.65 14.11 -3.97
C VAL A 234 -6.08 14.48 -3.58
N TYR A 235 -6.22 15.39 -2.61
CA TYR A 235 -7.51 15.80 -2.06
C TYR A 235 -7.94 17.20 -2.53
N PHE A 236 -9.28 17.37 -2.69
CA PHE A 236 -9.91 18.60 -3.20
C PHE A 236 -10.94 19.15 -2.20
N ASN A 237 -10.60 19.25 -0.90
CA ASN A 237 -11.52 19.62 0.17
C ASN A 237 -11.02 20.87 0.91
N PRO A 238 -11.16 22.10 0.32
CA PRO A 238 -10.60 23.33 0.89
C PRO A 238 -11.27 23.75 2.20
N GLU A 239 -12.52 23.34 2.41
CA GLU A 239 -13.32 23.69 3.60
C GLU A 239 -13.29 22.59 4.68
N TRP A 240 -12.50 21.51 4.45
CA TRP A 240 -12.46 20.41 5.41
C TRP A 240 -12.00 20.88 6.79
N ALA A 241 -12.79 20.53 7.82
CA ALA A 241 -12.52 20.80 9.21
C ALA A 241 -12.56 19.51 10.04
N GLN A 242 -11.98 19.55 11.23
CA GLN A 242 -12.03 18.43 12.16
C GLN A 242 -13.49 18.12 12.54
N GLY A 243 -13.90 16.87 12.36
CA GLY A 243 -15.27 16.40 12.56
C GLY A 243 -16.06 16.19 11.28
N ASP A 244 -15.56 16.66 10.12
CA ASP A 244 -16.16 16.36 8.81
C ASP A 244 -16.00 14.90 8.39
N GLY A 245 -15.09 14.15 9.04
CA GLY A 245 -14.78 12.78 8.70
C GLY A 245 -14.05 12.63 7.38
N GLY A 246 -14.07 11.42 6.82
CA GLY A 246 -13.44 11.13 5.54
C GLY A 246 -11.91 11.11 5.58
N GLU A 247 -11.29 11.04 6.76
CA GLU A 247 -9.85 10.86 6.91
C GLU A 247 -9.42 9.55 6.23
N LEU A 248 -8.22 9.55 5.67
CA LEU A 248 -7.54 8.31 5.28
C LEU A 248 -6.89 7.73 6.52
N ARG A 249 -7.33 6.55 6.95
CA ARG A 249 -6.69 5.80 8.02
C ARG A 249 -5.68 4.84 7.43
N ILE A 250 -4.43 4.96 7.86
CA ILE A 250 -3.35 4.02 7.57
C ILE A 250 -3.16 3.11 8.78
N PHE A 251 -3.03 1.81 8.53
CA PHE A 251 -2.75 0.80 9.54
C PHE A 251 -1.27 0.43 9.45
N ASP A 252 -0.46 1.17 10.20
CA ASP A 252 0.99 1.03 10.21
C ASP A 252 1.40 -0.11 11.17
N LYS A 253 1.87 -1.22 10.61
CA LYS A 253 2.35 -2.40 11.36
C LYS A 253 3.81 -2.28 11.78
N GLY A 254 4.51 -1.21 11.37
CA GLY A 254 5.93 -1.07 11.64
C GLY A 254 6.79 -2.17 11.01
N MET A 255 8.00 -2.32 11.53
CA MET A 255 8.99 -3.31 11.08
C MET A 255 9.07 -4.53 12.00
N GLY A 256 7.97 -5.21 12.26
CA GLY A 256 8.00 -6.44 13.07
C GLY A 256 6.85 -6.55 14.08
N ASP A 257 7.14 -7.02 15.30
CA ASP A 257 6.15 -7.35 16.36
C ASP A 257 5.62 -6.12 17.10
N GLU A 258 5.78 -4.91 16.55
CA GLU A 258 5.18 -3.71 17.12
C GLU A 258 3.65 -3.77 17.00
N GLU A 259 2.94 -3.21 18.00
CA GLU A 259 1.50 -3.02 17.91
C GLU A 259 1.15 -2.13 16.70
N GLU A 260 0.16 -2.55 15.92
CA GLU A 260 -0.33 -1.78 14.77
C GLU A 260 -0.79 -0.39 15.23
N LYS A 261 -0.21 0.64 14.63
CA LYS A 261 -0.59 2.05 14.86
C LYS A 261 -1.58 2.49 13.80
N GLN A 262 -2.63 3.18 14.22
CA GLN A 262 -3.57 3.82 13.30
C GLN A 262 -3.23 5.29 13.15
N VAL A 263 -3.06 5.73 11.91
CA VAL A 263 -2.73 7.12 11.58
C VAL A 263 -3.84 7.70 10.71
N ASP A 264 -4.58 8.67 11.25
CA ASP A 264 -5.66 9.35 10.54
C ASP A 264 -5.14 10.60 9.83
N ILE A 265 -5.20 10.59 8.50
CA ILE A 265 -4.71 11.67 7.66
C ILE A 265 -5.89 12.47 7.12
N ALA A 266 -5.99 13.73 7.56
CA ALA A 266 -7.02 14.65 7.11
C ALA A 266 -6.96 14.89 5.58
N PRO A 267 -8.09 14.78 4.85
CA PRO A 267 -8.15 14.93 3.39
C PRO A 267 -8.17 16.40 2.96
N LYS A 268 -7.19 17.18 3.41
CA LYS A 268 -7.08 18.62 3.14
C LYS A 268 -6.74 18.90 1.70
N ALA A 269 -7.29 19.97 1.17
CA ALA A 269 -7.04 20.44 -0.18
C ALA A 269 -5.56 20.61 -0.50
N GLY A 270 -5.11 20.08 -1.64
CA GLY A 270 -3.73 20.15 -2.08
C GLY A 270 -2.75 19.22 -1.36
N ARG A 271 -3.23 18.43 -0.39
CA ARG A 271 -2.45 17.34 0.22
C ARG A 271 -2.40 16.16 -0.73
N CYS A 272 -1.21 15.57 -0.89
CA CYS A 272 -1.02 14.29 -1.55
C CYS A 272 -0.47 13.27 -0.53
N VAL A 273 -1.11 12.13 -0.44
CA VAL A 273 -0.61 10.99 0.34
C VAL A 273 -0.08 9.94 -0.62
N LEU A 274 1.18 9.54 -0.43
CA LEU A 274 1.81 8.44 -1.17
C LEU A 274 2.01 7.26 -0.23
N PHE A 275 1.74 6.05 -0.72
CA PHE A 275 2.06 4.84 0.03
C PHE A 275 2.32 3.64 -0.88
N LEU A 276 3.06 2.66 -0.36
CA LEU A 276 3.34 1.40 -1.04
C LEU A 276 2.08 0.55 -1.08
N SER A 277 1.55 0.31 -2.28
CA SER A 277 0.24 -0.32 -2.51
C SER A 277 0.14 -1.74 -1.96
N GLY A 278 1.22 -2.51 -2.01
CA GLY A 278 1.31 -3.88 -1.48
C GLY A 278 1.66 -3.96 0.02
N VAL A 279 1.91 -2.83 0.69
CA VAL A 279 2.34 -2.77 2.09
C VAL A 279 1.25 -2.23 3.00
N MET A 280 0.62 -1.11 2.59
CA MET A 280 -0.21 -0.32 3.48
C MET A 280 -1.68 -0.73 3.42
N ASP A 281 -2.17 -1.36 4.49
CA ASP A 281 -3.61 -1.46 4.73
C ASP A 281 -4.14 -0.06 5.05
N HIS A 282 -5.28 0.29 4.46
CA HIS A 282 -5.87 1.60 4.67
C HIS A 282 -7.39 1.57 4.56
N ALA A 283 -8.04 2.62 5.08
CA ALA A 283 -9.49 2.80 5.04
C ALA A 283 -9.83 4.27 4.82
N VAL A 284 -11.01 4.56 4.30
CA VAL A 284 -11.60 5.90 4.36
C VAL A 284 -12.65 5.90 5.45
N LEU A 285 -12.46 6.73 6.47
CA LEU A 285 -13.41 6.86 7.58
C LEU A 285 -14.73 7.47 7.09
N PRO A 286 -15.85 7.26 7.81
CA PRO A 286 -17.14 7.85 7.45
C PRO A 286 -17.04 9.35 7.19
N SER A 287 -17.55 9.80 6.07
CA SER A 287 -17.54 11.19 5.63
C SER A 287 -18.88 11.86 5.94
N PHE A 288 -18.84 12.97 6.67
CA PHE A 288 -20.01 13.77 7.04
C PHE A 288 -20.07 15.09 6.26
N SER A 289 -19.04 15.36 5.46
CA SER A 289 -18.98 16.44 4.46
C SER A 289 -18.57 15.84 3.12
N GLY A 290 -18.94 16.47 2.01
CA GLY A 290 -18.59 15.96 0.68
C GLY A 290 -17.06 15.90 0.50
N ARG A 291 -16.50 14.67 0.36
CA ARG A 291 -15.07 14.43 0.20
C ARG A 291 -14.75 14.06 -1.25
N ILE A 292 -13.77 14.74 -1.83
CA ILE A 292 -13.29 14.48 -3.19
C ILE A 292 -11.81 14.15 -3.17
N ALA A 293 -11.43 13.11 -3.90
CA ALA A 293 -10.05 12.67 -4.05
C ALA A 293 -9.80 12.16 -5.47
N LEU A 294 -8.61 12.40 -5.99
CA LEU A 294 -8.09 11.78 -7.22
C LEU A 294 -6.95 10.84 -6.82
N THR A 295 -7.13 9.57 -7.13
CA THR A 295 -6.14 8.52 -6.86
C THR A 295 -5.43 8.15 -8.16
N SER A 296 -4.12 7.98 -8.07
CA SER A 296 -3.27 7.41 -9.11
C SER A 296 -2.60 6.15 -8.58
N TRP A 297 -2.62 5.06 -9.35
CA TRP A 297 -1.88 3.83 -9.06
C TRP A 297 -0.80 3.62 -10.10
N TYR A 298 0.44 3.46 -9.62
CA TYR A 298 1.62 3.17 -10.43
C TYR A 298 1.97 1.68 -10.27
N ARG A 299 2.30 1.04 -11.40
CA ARG A 299 2.68 -0.38 -11.47
C ARG A 299 4.17 -0.55 -11.69
#